data_e7e0ccf40735b5acb5a364348860b86e
#
_entry.id   e7e0ccf40735b5acb5a364348860b86e
#
_cell.length_a   1.000
_cell.length_b   1.000
_cell.length_c   1.000
_cell.angle_alpha   90.00
_cell.angle_beta   90.00
_cell.angle_gamma   90.00
#
_symmetry.space_group_name_H-M   'P 1'
#
loop_
_entity.id
_entity.type
_entity.pdbx_description
1 polymer ?
#
loop_
_entity_poly.entity_id
_entity_poly.type
_entity_poly.pdbx_seq_one_letter_code
_entity_poly.pdbx_strand_id
1 'polypeptide(L)'
;MVFADAQRDIDRVMSHLLSSSGKPHEVIDYFPYGYDERQFNSPGFGLPFGSFMRGQHGKFPEYHTSADNLSFISGQRLDESLELCLSAVNMLHDNRRFRNLRPYGEPQLGKRGVYKALGGAHIADTQLALFW
;
A
#
# COMPACT_ATOMS: atom_id res chain seq x y z
N MET A 1 -3.88 -6.64 9.56
CA MET A 1 -4.03 -5.16 9.40
C MET A 1 -5.50 -4.84 9.43
N VAL A 2 -5.87 -3.70 10.00
CA VAL A 2 -7.27 -3.27 10.14
C VAL A 2 -7.49 -2.01 9.32
N PHE A 3 -8.52 -1.99 8.47
CA PHE A 3 -8.83 -0.85 7.62
C PHE A 3 -10.18 -0.22 8.00
N ALA A 4 -10.25 1.11 7.90
CA ALA A 4 -11.48 1.85 8.13
C ALA A 4 -12.42 1.82 6.88
N ASP A 5 -11.83 1.72 5.70
CA ASP A 5 -12.53 1.67 4.42
C ASP A 5 -11.58 1.10 3.37
N ALA A 6 -11.85 -0.09 2.87
CA ALA A 6 -11.01 -0.82 1.91
C ALA A 6 -10.76 -0.09 0.56
N GLN A 7 -11.33 1.09 0.39
CA GLN A 7 -11.16 1.89 -0.83
C GLN A 7 -10.13 3.02 -0.69
N ARG A 8 -9.59 3.24 0.50
CA ARG A 8 -8.57 4.28 0.72
C ARG A 8 -7.23 3.85 0.14
N ASP A 9 -6.41 4.82 -0.25
CA ASP A 9 -5.12 4.54 -0.87
C ASP A 9 -4.19 3.74 0.05
N ILE A 10 -4.19 4.03 1.35
CA ILE A 10 -3.39 3.27 2.33
C ILE A 10 -3.82 1.80 2.39
N ASP A 11 -5.11 1.51 2.35
CA ASP A 11 -5.64 0.16 2.43
C ASP A 11 -5.23 -0.66 1.19
N ARG A 12 -5.34 -0.04 0.01
CA ARG A 12 -4.94 -0.64 -1.26
C ARG A 12 -3.45 -0.92 -1.31
N VAL A 13 -2.63 0.05 -0.89
CA VAL A 13 -1.18 -0.08 -0.86
C VAL A 13 -0.76 -1.20 0.08
N MET A 14 -1.29 -1.23 1.29
CA MET A 14 -0.93 -2.25 2.27
C MET A 14 -1.42 -3.64 1.87
N SER A 15 -2.63 -3.76 1.32
CA SER A 15 -3.12 -5.03 0.78
C SER A 15 -2.23 -5.55 -0.34
N HIS A 16 -1.80 -4.67 -1.24
CA HIS A 16 -0.88 -5.03 -2.32
C HIS A 16 0.48 -5.50 -1.80
N LEU A 17 1.09 -4.74 -0.89
CA LEU A 17 2.39 -5.08 -0.32
C LEU A 17 2.36 -6.40 0.47
N LEU A 18 1.33 -6.60 1.28
CA LEU A 18 1.17 -7.84 2.05
C LEU A 18 1.00 -9.04 1.12
N SER A 19 0.13 -8.95 0.12
CA SER A 19 -0.10 -10.02 -0.85
C SER A 19 1.15 -10.33 -1.67
N SER A 20 1.91 -9.30 -2.06
CA SER A 20 3.14 -9.45 -2.85
C SER A 20 4.32 -9.97 -2.03
N SER A 21 4.27 -9.87 -0.70
CA SER A 21 5.35 -10.31 0.18
C SER A 21 5.57 -11.83 0.19
N GLY A 22 4.57 -12.61 -0.24
CA GLY A 22 4.57 -14.07 -0.14
C GLY A 22 4.53 -14.59 1.30
N LYS A 23 4.41 -13.73 2.30
CA LYS A 23 4.37 -14.10 3.72
C LYS A 23 2.93 -14.27 4.19
N PRO A 24 2.68 -15.17 5.16
CA PRO A 24 1.37 -15.26 5.79
C PRO A 24 0.94 -13.91 6.37
N HIS A 25 -0.26 -13.50 6.06
CA HIS A 25 -0.84 -12.25 6.53
C HIS A 25 -2.36 -12.37 6.66
N GLU A 26 -2.93 -11.52 7.47
CA GLU A 26 -4.37 -11.38 7.63
C GLU A 26 -4.73 -9.90 7.48
N VAL A 27 -5.78 -9.62 6.74
CA VAL A 27 -6.38 -8.30 6.63
C VAL A 27 -7.72 -8.36 7.35
N ILE A 28 -7.89 -7.52 8.34
CA ILE A 28 -9.08 -7.49 9.21
C ILE A 28 -9.81 -6.18 8.92
N ASP A 29 -11.12 -6.24 8.82
CA ASP A 29 -11.96 -5.06 8.70
C ASP A 29 -11.77 -4.13 9.90
N TYR A 30 -11.98 -2.85 9.64
CA TYR A 30 -11.84 -1.84 10.68
C TYR A 30 -12.71 -2.16 11.89
N PHE A 31 -12.07 -2.17 13.00
CA PHE A 31 -12.69 -2.17 14.31
C PHE A 31 -11.92 -1.20 15.19
N PRO A 32 -12.58 -0.33 15.94
CA PRO A 32 -11.90 0.63 16.82
C PRO A 32 -11.22 -0.12 17.96
N TYR A 33 -10.00 -0.54 17.72
CA TYR A 33 -9.27 -1.46 18.60
C TYR A 33 -8.82 -0.80 19.90
N GLY A 34 -8.60 0.52 19.91
CA GLY A 34 -8.43 1.24 21.17
C GLY A 34 -7.25 2.18 21.25
N TYR A 35 -6.55 2.42 20.15
CA TYR A 35 -5.40 3.33 20.06
C TYR A 35 -5.67 4.50 19.10
N ASP A 36 -4.64 4.94 18.41
CA ASP A 36 -4.67 6.13 17.55
C ASP A 36 -5.63 5.97 16.36
N GLU A 37 -5.80 4.75 15.84
CA GLU A 37 -6.73 4.48 14.74
C GLU A 37 -8.15 4.92 15.07
N ARG A 38 -8.55 4.79 16.33
CA ARG A 38 -9.87 5.18 16.82
C ARG A 38 -10.06 6.69 16.80
N GLN A 39 -9.00 7.44 17.09
CA GLN A 39 -9.04 8.90 17.09
C GLN A 39 -9.01 9.45 15.66
N PHE A 40 -8.06 9.00 14.86
CA PHE A 40 -7.88 9.52 13.50
C PHE A 40 -9.00 9.11 12.53
N ASN A 41 -9.60 7.93 12.71
CA ASN A 41 -10.77 7.51 11.93
C ASN A 41 -12.11 8.04 12.48
N SER A 42 -12.11 8.80 13.59
CA SER A 42 -13.35 9.29 14.20
C SER A 42 -14.10 10.25 13.29
N PRO A 43 -15.42 10.38 13.45
CA PRO A 43 -16.22 11.36 12.72
C PRO A 43 -15.66 12.78 12.89
N GLY A 44 -15.51 13.50 11.79
CA GLY A 44 -14.92 14.83 11.79
C GLY A 44 -13.46 14.86 11.34
N PHE A 45 -12.63 13.91 11.76
CA PHE A 45 -11.30 13.74 11.18
C PHE A 45 -11.34 12.87 9.93
N GLY A 46 -11.93 11.69 10.01
CA GLY A 46 -12.11 10.78 8.87
C GLY A 46 -10.82 10.45 8.12
N LEU A 47 -9.68 10.44 8.82
CA LEU A 47 -8.39 10.16 8.21
C LEU A 47 -8.24 8.66 7.97
N PRO A 48 -7.67 8.25 6.84
CA PRO A 48 -7.42 6.84 6.54
C PRO A 48 -6.26 6.34 7.40
N PHE A 49 -6.57 5.74 8.51
CA PHE A 49 -5.59 5.24 9.46
C PHE A 49 -5.78 3.74 9.69
N GLY A 50 -4.76 2.95 9.39
CA GLY A 50 -4.74 1.50 9.62
C GLY A 50 -3.71 1.11 10.66
N SER A 51 -3.95 0.05 11.39
CA SER A 51 -2.99 -0.53 12.32
C SER A 51 -2.24 -1.67 11.67
N PHE A 52 -0.92 -1.57 11.61
CA PHE A 52 -0.04 -2.64 11.17
C PHE A 52 0.61 -3.30 12.39
N MET A 53 0.42 -4.60 12.56
CA MET A 53 0.93 -5.33 13.71
C MET A 53 1.37 -6.75 13.32
N ARG A 54 2.32 -7.31 14.03
CA ARG A 54 2.78 -8.70 13.84
C ARG A 54 1.88 -9.71 14.53
N GLY A 55 1.25 -9.32 15.60
CA GLY A 55 0.25 -10.09 16.33
C GLY A 55 -0.75 -9.15 16.96
N GLN A 56 -1.98 -9.59 17.07
CA GLN A 56 -3.00 -8.79 17.74
C GLN A 56 -2.70 -8.71 19.24
N HIS A 57 -2.80 -7.50 19.80
CA HIS A 57 -2.66 -7.29 21.23
C HIS A 57 -3.61 -8.20 22.02
N GLY A 58 -3.11 -8.82 23.07
CA GLY A 58 -3.87 -9.73 23.90
C GLY A 58 -4.10 -11.13 23.31
N LYS A 59 -3.60 -11.43 22.12
CA LYS A 59 -3.70 -12.77 21.51
C LYS A 59 -2.41 -13.58 21.58
N PHE A 60 -1.39 -13.06 22.25
CA PHE A 60 -0.14 -13.78 22.53
C PHE A 60 0.18 -13.71 24.02
N PRO A 61 0.75 -14.79 24.61
CA PRO A 61 0.87 -14.93 26.06
C PRO A 61 1.83 -13.93 26.73
N GLU A 62 2.78 -13.40 25.98
CA GLU A 62 3.78 -12.45 26.48
C GLU A 62 3.19 -11.05 26.70
N TYR A 63 2.06 -10.74 26.08
CA TYR A 63 1.45 -9.41 26.13
C TYR A 63 1.16 -8.94 27.57
N HIS A 64 1.69 -7.76 27.94
CA HIS A 64 1.58 -7.15 29.26
C HIS A 64 2.13 -8.03 30.41
N THR A 65 3.13 -8.84 30.13
CA THR A 65 3.83 -9.66 31.12
C THR A 65 5.33 -9.36 31.12
N SER A 66 6.06 -9.85 32.11
CA SER A 66 7.53 -9.78 32.15
C SER A 66 8.22 -10.61 31.05
N ALA A 67 7.48 -11.49 30.38
CA ALA A 67 7.98 -12.24 29.22
C ALA A 67 8.07 -11.38 27.96
N ASP A 68 7.41 -10.22 27.92
CA ASP A 68 7.58 -9.21 26.86
C ASP A 68 8.88 -8.44 27.11
N ASN A 69 9.97 -9.02 26.68
CA ASN A 69 11.32 -8.52 26.90
C ASN A 69 12.18 -8.69 25.62
N LEU A 70 13.45 -8.27 25.68
CA LEU A 70 14.34 -8.28 24.54
C LEU A 70 14.58 -9.66 23.93
N SER A 71 14.41 -10.75 24.68
CA SER A 71 14.54 -12.11 24.13
C SER A 71 13.35 -12.52 23.25
N PHE A 72 12.22 -11.84 23.40
CA PHE A 72 11.03 -12.03 22.57
C PHE A 72 11.11 -11.26 21.23
N ILE A 73 11.94 -10.22 21.17
CA ILE A 73 12.07 -9.35 20.01
C ILE A 73 13.11 -9.93 19.04
N SER A 74 12.78 -9.93 17.76
CA SER A 74 13.69 -10.32 16.69
C SER A 74 14.07 -9.12 15.82
N GLY A 75 15.39 -8.82 15.72
CA GLY A 75 15.90 -7.77 14.84
C GLY A 75 15.45 -7.97 13.40
N GLN A 76 15.56 -9.18 12.88
CA GLN A 76 15.09 -9.50 11.53
C GLN A 76 13.62 -9.14 11.32
N ARG A 77 12.77 -9.39 12.32
CA ARG A 77 11.34 -9.07 12.22
C ARG A 77 11.05 -7.57 12.28
N LEU A 78 11.88 -6.84 13.00
CA LEU A 78 11.82 -5.37 13.01
C LEU A 78 12.22 -4.80 11.65
N ASP A 79 13.31 -5.28 11.07
CA ASP A 79 13.76 -4.88 9.73
C ASP A 79 12.69 -5.16 8.67
N GLU A 80 12.11 -6.33 8.66
CA GLU A 80 11.02 -6.68 7.75
C GLU A 80 9.82 -5.74 7.89
N SER A 81 9.50 -5.31 9.12
CA SER A 81 8.40 -4.39 9.37
C SER A 81 8.73 -2.98 8.89
N LEU A 82 9.96 -2.55 9.12
CA LEU A 82 10.48 -1.26 8.66
C LEU A 82 10.47 -1.19 7.13
N GLU A 83 10.99 -2.20 6.45
CA GLU A 83 11.01 -2.26 4.99
C GLU A 83 9.58 -2.19 4.40
N LEU A 84 8.63 -2.88 5.00
CA LEU A 84 7.24 -2.83 4.56
C LEU A 84 6.63 -1.43 4.75
N CYS A 85 6.89 -0.80 5.89
CA CYS A 85 6.43 0.57 6.15
C CYS A 85 7.06 1.59 5.20
N LEU A 86 8.36 1.49 4.95
CA LEU A 86 9.05 2.36 3.99
C LEU A 86 8.53 2.17 2.57
N SER A 87 8.27 0.92 2.17
CA SER A 87 7.68 0.61 0.87
C SER A 87 6.29 1.23 0.75
N ALA A 88 5.47 1.16 1.80
CA ALA A 88 4.16 1.78 1.81
C ALA A 88 4.23 3.31 1.68
N VAL A 89 5.14 3.96 2.40
CA VAL A 89 5.36 5.40 2.33
C VAL A 89 5.81 5.81 0.91
N ASN A 90 6.78 5.10 0.33
CA ASN A 90 7.27 5.38 -1.02
C ASN A 90 6.14 5.21 -2.06
N MET A 91 5.40 4.11 -1.96
CA MET A 91 4.29 3.84 -2.88
C MET A 91 3.18 4.90 -2.78
N LEU A 92 2.85 5.35 -1.58
CA LEU A 92 1.90 6.45 -1.37
C LEU A 92 2.43 7.79 -1.87
N HIS A 93 3.73 8.05 -1.68
CA HIS A 93 4.39 9.27 -2.17
C HIS A 93 4.38 9.36 -3.69
N ASP A 94 4.60 8.23 -4.35
CA ASP A 94 4.65 8.15 -5.82
C ASP A 94 3.27 7.93 -6.47
N ASN A 95 2.24 7.67 -5.66
CA ASN A 95 0.86 7.47 -6.12
C ASN A 95 0.26 8.79 -6.61
N ARG A 96 0.52 9.12 -7.86
CA ARG A 96 0.08 10.36 -8.50
C ARG A 96 -1.05 10.09 -9.48
N ARG A 97 -2.05 10.94 -9.46
CA ARG A 97 -3.08 10.98 -10.50
C ARG A 97 -2.64 11.95 -11.59
N PHE A 98 -2.44 11.43 -12.78
CA PHE A 98 -2.14 12.26 -13.94
C PHE A 98 -3.43 12.76 -14.56
N ARG A 99 -3.44 14.03 -14.97
CA ARG A 99 -4.52 14.62 -15.75
C ARG A 99 -4.02 14.86 -17.16
N ASN A 100 -4.72 14.32 -18.14
CA ASN A 100 -4.45 14.65 -19.53
C ASN A 100 -4.83 16.11 -19.79
N LEU A 101 -3.84 16.95 -20.11
CA LEU A 101 -4.05 18.35 -20.42
C LEU A 101 -4.51 18.59 -21.87
N ARG A 102 -4.48 17.55 -22.70
CA ARG A 102 -4.92 17.57 -24.09
C ARG A 102 -5.86 16.38 -24.35
N PRO A 103 -7.12 16.47 -23.92
CA PRO A 103 -8.04 15.33 -23.93
C PRO A 103 -8.54 14.97 -25.33
N TYR A 104 -8.21 15.77 -26.34
CA TYR A 104 -8.65 15.55 -27.72
C TYR A 104 -7.47 15.11 -28.58
N GLY A 105 -7.66 14.01 -29.25
CA GLY A 105 -6.68 13.44 -30.15
C GLY A 105 -5.51 12.73 -29.45
N GLU A 106 -4.86 11.87 -30.21
CA GLU A 106 -3.71 11.12 -29.76
C GLU A 106 -2.50 12.03 -29.58
N PRO A 107 -1.76 11.97 -28.47
CA PRO A 107 -0.48 12.66 -28.34
C PRO A 107 0.52 12.10 -29.35
N GLN A 108 1.35 12.97 -29.94
CA GLN A 108 2.35 12.57 -30.94
C GLN A 108 3.47 11.72 -30.30
N LEU A 109 3.16 10.46 -30.01
CA LEU A 109 4.06 9.52 -29.35
C LEU A 109 5.28 9.17 -30.22
N GLY A 110 5.16 9.24 -31.55
CA GLY A 110 6.27 9.04 -32.47
C GLY A 110 7.43 10.02 -32.25
N LYS A 111 7.15 11.32 -32.00
CA LYS A 111 8.18 12.31 -31.64
C LYS A 111 8.90 12.03 -30.33
N ARG A 112 8.30 11.19 -29.48
CA ARG A 112 8.84 10.82 -28.16
C ARG A 112 9.53 9.46 -28.18
N GLY A 113 9.68 8.84 -29.37
CA GLY A 113 10.31 7.53 -29.52
C GLY A 113 9.50 6.38 -28.93
N VAL A 114 8.22 6.58 -28.67
CA VAL A 114 7.35 5.54 -28.07
C VAL A 114 6.86 4.56 -29.14
N TYR A 115 6.71 5.02 -30.39
CA TYR A 115 6.45 4.12 -31.52
C TYR A 115 7.74 3.51 -32.06
N LYS A 116 7.85 2.19 -32.02
CA LYS A 116 9.01 1.46 -32.51
C LYS A 116 8.97 1.11 -34.01
N ALA A 117 7.84 1.31 -34.67
CA ALA A 117 7.68 1.00 -36.08
C ALA A 117 6.95 2.09 -36.84
N LEU A 118 7.40 2.35 -38.08
CA LEU A 118 6.76 3.23 -39.03
C LEU A 118 5.86 2.39 -39.95
N GLY A 119 4.63 2.86 -40.19
CA GLY A 119 3.77 2.34 -41.27
C GLY A 119 3.15 0.97 -41.04
N GLY A 120 2.00 0.92 -40.36
CA GLY A 120 1.09 -0.24 -40.39
C GLY A 120 1.54 -1.51 -39.67
N ALA A 121 2.68 -1.52 -39.03
CA ALA A 121 3.11 -2.66 -38.22
C ALA A 121 2.28 -2.76 -36.94
N HIS A 122 1.72 -3.93 -36.66
CA HIS A 122 1.05 -4.21 -35.39
C HIS A 122 2.03 -4.10 -34.24
N ILE A 123 1.82 -3.13 -33.37
CA ILE A 123 2.57 -3.00 -32.12
C ILE A 123 1.80 -3.74 -31.04
N ALA A 124 2.18 -4.99 -30.82
CA ALA A 124 1.78 -5.73 -29.63
C ALA A 124 2.70 -5.30 -28.48
N ASP A 125 2.57 -4.06 -28.02
CA ASP A 125 3.42 -3.57 -26.93
C ASP A 125 2.52 -3.13 -25.76
N THR A 126 2.64 -3.85 -24.66
CA THR A 126 1.94 -3.59 -23.40
C THR A 126 2.21 -2.19 -22.88
N GLN A 127 3.29 -1.55 -23.30
CA GLN A 127 3.64 -0.19 -22.91
C GLN A 127 2.68 0.87 -23.46
N LEU A 128 2.06 0.63 -24.62
CA LEU A 128 1.07 1.57 -25.17
C LEU A 128 -0.23 1.58 -24.37
N ALA A 129 -0.60 0.47 -23.76
CA ALA A 129 -1.81 0.39 -22.94
C ALA A 129 -1.77 1.27 -21.68
N LEU A 130 -0.58 1.72 -21.26
CA LEU A 130 -0.40 2.61 -20.09
C LEU A 130 -0.68 4.08 -20.42
N PHE A 131 -0.88 4.46 -21.68
CA PHE A 131 -1.16 5.83 -22.10
C PHE A 131 -2.64 6.10 -22.39
N TRP A 132 -3.48 5.07 -22.34
CA TRP A 132 -4.93 5.09 -22.53
C TRP A 132 -5.67 4.78 -21.23
#